data_1a3c6423638ff35e3ba70b40bbcc3b55
#
_entry.id   1a3c6423638ff35e3ba70b40bbcc3b55
#
_cell.length_a   1.000
_cell.length_b   1.000
_cell.length_c   1.000
_cell.angle_alpha   90.00
_cell.angle_beta   90.00
_cell.angle_gamma   90.00
#
_symmetry.space_group_name_H-M   'P 1'
#
loop_
_entity.id
_entity.type
_entity.pdbx_description
1 polymer ?
#
loop_
_entity_poly.entity_id
_entity_poly.type
_entity_poly.pdbx_seq_one_letter_code
_entity_poly.pdbx_strand_id
1 'polypeptide(L)'
;MVRARLFGGVKSLLTAALLLAPVAAGRAQTLELIGEKGAARTLSREELSALPQTEVTSSEKDGAKLVFRGPTLRSLVTLVGAPTGHDFRGPNMLIAILAEASDGYKAAYMLAEVDEGFGNKNAILALTQDGGALPAKDGPFRVVMPGEEHRARWIRMVQRIRLTRVGN
;
A
#
# COMPACT_ATOMS: atom_id res chain seq x y z
N MET A 1 -76.74 28.93 34.12
CA MET A 1 -75.46 28.65 34.83
C MET A 1 -74.83 27.40 34.22
N VAL A 2 -73.97 27.53 33.24
CA VAL A 2 -73.17 26.39 32.71
C VAL A 2 -71.78 26.91 32.42
N ARG A 3 -70.77 26.37 33.10
CA ARG A 3 -69.35 26.69 32.96
C ARG A 3 -68.76 25.89 31.79
N ALA A 4 -68.23 26.56 30.77
CA ALA A 4 -67.43 25.97 29.76
C ALA A 4 -66.00 25.77 30.29
N ARG A 5 -65.43 24.55 30.20
CA ARG A 5 -64.03 24.24 30.44
C ARG A 5 -63.29 24.21 29.08
N LEU A 6 -62.32 25.10 28.92
CA LEU A 6 -61.32 25.03 27.82
C LEU A 6 -60.32 23.93 28.12
N PHE A 7 -60.18 23.00 27.18
CA PHE A 7 -59.05 22.06 27.15
C PHE A 7 -57.98 22.65 26.24
N GLY A 8 -56.90 23.07 26.86
CA GLY A 8 -55.68 23.45 26.12
C GLY A 8 -54.89 22.20 25.72
N GLY A 9 -54.81 21.95 24.43
CA GLY A 9 -53.95 20.87 23.86
C GLY A 9 -52.50 21.31 23.80
N VAL A 10 -51.64 20.67 24.56
CA VAL A 10 -50.16 20.81 24.45
C VAL A 10 -49.70 20.00 23.28
N LYS A 11 -49.26 20.66 22.21
CA LYS A 11 -48.58 20.02 21.08
C LYS A 11 -47.12 19.78 21.45
N SER A 12 -46.76 18.51 21.76
CA SER A 12 -45.38 18.07 21.92
C SER A 12 -44.69 18.08 20.55
N LEU A 13 -43.76 18.99 20.39
CA LEU A 13 -42.78 18.97 19.28
C LEU A 13 -41.66 17.96 19.63
N LEU A 14 -41.73 16.79 19.02
CA LEU A 14 -40.57 15.87 19.01
C LEU A 14 -39.48 16.43 18.08
N THR A 15 -38.46 17.00 18.67
CA THR A 15 -37.22 17.38 17.95
C THR A 15 -36.38 16.13 17.77
N ALA A 16 -36.38 15.54 16.58
CA ALA A 16 -35.46 14.45 16.22
C ALA A 16 -34.06 15.04 16.08
N ALA A 17 -33.20 14.84 17.08
CA ALA A 17 -31.78 15.15 16.99
C ALA A 17 -31.10 14.09 16.10
N LEU A 18 -30.78 14.47 14.86
CA LEU A 18 -29.98 13.68 13.95
C LEU A 18 -28.52 13.67 14.47
N LEU A 19 -28.12 12.61 15.15
CA LEU A 19 -26.72 12.37 15.55
C LEU A 19 -25.88 12.10 14.31
N LEU A 20 -25.24 13.14 13.77
CA LEU A 20 -24.11 12.95 12.83
C LEU A 20 -22.95 12.35 13.63
N ALA A 21 -22.76 11.02 13.52
CA ALA A 21 -21.55 10.39 13.98
C ALA A 21 -20.38 10.98 13.16
N PRO A 22 -19.27 11.43 13.79
CA PRO A 22 -18.08 11.83 13.05
C PRO A 22 -17.57 10.60 12.31
N VAL A 23 -17.62 10.62 10.96
CA VAL A 23 -16.84 9.71 10.14
C VAL A 23 -15.39 10.02 10.46
N ALA A 24 -14.77 9.15 11.26
CA ALA A 24 -13.33 9.18 11.44
C ALA A 24 -12.71 9.12 10.06
N ALA A 25 -12.20 10.23 9.56
CA ALA A 25 -11.41 10.29 8.35
C ALA A 25 -10.14 9.48 8.61
N GLY A 26 -10.22 8.17 8.41
CA GLY A 26 -9.06 7.32 8.36
C GLY A 26 -8.11 7.96 7.34
N ARG A 27 -6.88 8.27 7.76
CA ARG A 27 -5.86 8.78 6.85
C ARG A 27 -5.88 7.88 5.63
N ALA A 28 -6.21 8.45 4.46
CA ALA A 28 -6.26 7.70 3.22
C ALA A 28 -4.92 6.99 3.05
N GLN A 29 -4.96 5.66 3.03
CA GLN A 29 -3.77 4.85 2.88
C GLN A 29 -3.36 4.92 1.42
N THR A 30 -2.39 5.77 1.11
CA THR A 30 -1.90 6.02 -0.25
C THR A 30 -0.43 5.66 -0.37
N LEU A 31 -0.05 5.22 -1.58
CA LEU A 31 1.32 4.99 -2.00
C LEU A 31 1.70 6.01 -3.07
N GLU A 32 2.80 6.70 -2.88
CA GLU A 32 3.39 7.56 -3.90
C GLU A 32 4.38 6.76 -4.76
N LEU A 33 4.20 6.77 -6.08
CA LEU A 33 5.12 6.21 -7.06
C LEU A 33 5.79 7.34 -7.83
N ILE A 34 7.13 7.30 -7.97
CA ILE A 34 7.90 8.31 -8.69
C ILE A 34 8.83 7.61 -9.68
N GLY A 35 8.69 7.92 -10.95
CA GLY A 35 9.57 7.47 -12.03
C GLY A 35 10.87 8.25 -12.10
N GLU A 36 11.89 7.67 -12.74
CA GLU A 36 13.21 8.31 -12.92
C GLU A 36 13.12 9.66 -13.65
N LYS A 37 12.18 9.80 -14.59
CA LYS A 37 11.98 11.02 -15.41
C LYS A 37 10.92 11.97 -14.85
N GLY A 38 10.58 11.83 -13.57
CA GLY A 38 9.63 12.70 -12.89
C GLY A 38 8.15 12.34 -13.06
N ALA A 39 7.82 11.25 -13.75
CA ALA A 39 6.45 10.73 -13.75
C ALA A 39 6.06 10.36 -12.30
N ALA A 40 4.93 10.85 -11.82
CA ALA A 40 4.47 10.58 -10.46
C ALA A 40 3.01 10.13 -10.46
N ARG A 41 2.66 9.18 -9.58
CA ARG A 41 1.30 8.73 -9.32
C ARG A 41 1.11 8.48 -7.83
N THR A 42 -0.04 8.87 -7.32
CA THR A 42 -0.48 8.49 -5.98
C THR A 42 -1.62 7.48 -6.15
N LEU A 43 -1.47 6.31 -5.56
CA LEU A 43 -2.46 5.24 -5.62
C LEU A 43 -3.07 5.03 -4.23
N SER A 44 -4.39 4.96 -4.18
CA SER A 44 -5.12 4.54 -2.99
C SER A 44 -4.96 3.04 -2.75
N ARG A 45 -5.32 2.58 -1.56
CA ARG A 45 -5.35 1.15 -1.24
C ARG A 45 -6.29 0.38 -2.18
N GLU A 46 -7.42 0.96 -2.55
CA GLU A 46 -8.41 0.39 -3.46
C GLU A 46 -7.82 0.21 -4.86
N GLU A 47 -7.13 1.24 -5.39
CA GLU A 47 -6.45 1.16 -6.68
C GLU A 47 -5.33 0.12 -6.68
N LEU A 48 -4.55 0.03 -5.60
CA LEU A 48 -3.53 -1.01 -5.43
C LEU A 48 -4.13 -2.41 -5.39
N SER A 49 -5.30 -2.58 -4.75
CA SER A 49 -6.00 -3.85 -4.66
C SER A 49 -6.60 -4.30 -5.99
N ALA A 50 -6.90 -3.36 -6.89
CA ALA A 50 -7.41 -3.63 -8.24
C ALA A 50 -6.32 -4.06 -9.24
N LEU A 51 -5.04 -3.85 -8.92
CA LEU A 51 -3.92 -4.35 -9.74
C LEU A 51 -3.81 -5.88 -9.65
N PRO A 52 -3.15 -6.54 -10.62
CA PRO A 52 -2.83 -7.97 -10.49
C PRO A 52 -2.10 -8.26 -9.18
N GLN A 53 -2.62 -9.23 -8.43
CA GLN A 53 -2.13 -9.58 -7.11
C GLN A 53 -1.29 -10.85 -7.18
N THR A 54 -0.18 -10.87 -6.44
CA THR A 54 0.70 -12.02 -6.27
C THR A 54 0.73 -12.43 -4.80
N GLU A 55 0.78 -13.72 -4.53
CA GLU A 55 0.94 -14.26 -3.19
C GLU A 55 2.38 -14.70 -2.96
N VAL A 56 2.89 -14.39 -1.79
CA VAL A 56 4.22 -14.80 -1.31
C VAL A 56 4.06 -15.45 0.05
N THR A 57 4.51 -16.70 0.16
CA THR A 57 4.56 -17.41 1.44
C THR A 57 5.97 -17.27 2.04
N SER A 58 6.03 -16.95 3.31
CA SER A 58 7.26 -16.90 4.10
C SER A 58 7.12 -17.75 5.34
N SER A 59 8.22 -18.38 5.76
CA SER A 59 8.27 -19.12 7.02
C SER A 59 8.88 -18.26 8.13
N GLU A 60 8.24 -18.25 9.30
CA GLU A 60 8.80 -17.65 10.51
C GLU A 60 9.84 -18.59 11.14
N LYS A 61 10.60 -18.09 12.12
CA LYS A 61 11.64 -18.88 12.82
C LYS A 61 11.08 -20.08 13.59
N ASP A 62 9.83 -20.00 14.03
CA ASP A 62 9.08 -21.05 14.70
C ASP A 62 8.41 -22.05 13.73
N GLY A 63 8.63 -21.88 12.42
CA GLY A 63 8.06 -22.70 11.37
C GLY A 63 6.64 -22.29 10.93
N ALA A 64 6.02 -21.29 11.55
CA ALA A 64 4.75 -20.75 11.11
C ALA A 64 4.87 -20.17 9.69
N LYS A 65 3.86 -20.40 8.86
CA LYS A 65 3.79 -19.83 7.50
C LYS A 65 2.92 -18.60 7.52
N LEU A 66 3.42 -17.53 6.90
CA LEU A 66 2.68 -16.30 6.65
C LEU A 66 2.47 -16.15 5.15
N VAL A 67 1.24 -15.83 4.75
CA VAL A 67 0.87 -15.58 3.35
C VAL A 67 0.64 -14.10 3.16
N PHE A 68 1.46 -13.48 2.35
CA PHE A 68 1.34 -12.07 1.97
C PHE A 68 0.75 -11.96 0.57
N ARG A 69 -0.08 -10.94 0.34
CA ARG A 69 -0.68 -10.68 -0.96
C ARG A 69 -0.61 -9.21 -1.32
N GLY A 70 -0.25 -8.93 -2.59
CA GLY A 70 -0.17 -7.58 -3.12
C GLY A 70 0.34 -7.55 -4.56
N PRO A 71 0.37 -6.36 -5.21
CA PRO A 71 0.99 -6.19 -6.51
C PRO A 71 2.50 -6.33 -6.43
N THR A 72 3.14 -6.80 -7.52
CA THR A 72 4.60 -6.90 -7.59
C THR A 72 5.23 -5.51 -7.65
N LEU A 73 6.45 -5.35 -7.09
CA LEU A 73 7.22 -4.11 -7.24
C LEU A 73 7.44 -3.78 -8.72
N ARG A 74 7.66 -4.82 -9.54
CA ARG A 74 7.85 -4.68 -10.99
C ARG A 74 6.64 -4.03 -11.65
N SER A 75 5.42 -4.51 -11.36
CA SER A 75 4.19 -3.95 -11.92
C SER A 75 3.97 -2.50 -11.49
N LEU A 76 4.25 -2.19 -10.21
CA LEU A 76 4.10 -0.83 -9.68
C LEU A 76 5.02 0.18 -10.39
N VAL A 77 6.32 -0.14 -10.52
CA VAL A 77 7.26 0.80 -11.15
C VAL A 77 7.06 0.94 -12.66
N THR A 78 6.42 -0.04 -13.30
CA THR A 78 6.02 0.07 -14.71
C THR A 78 4.99 1.19 -14.92
N LEU A 79 4.12 1.44 -13.95
CA LEU A 79 3.13 2.53 -13.99
C LEU A 79 3.76 3.93 -14.05
N VAL A 80 5.03 4.06 -13.69
CA VAL A 80 5.80 5.32 -13.69
C VAL A 80 7.01 5.27 -14.62
N GLY A 81 6.96 4.39 -15.62
CA GLY A 81 7.89 4.40 -16.75
C GLY A 81 9.18 3.60 -16.54
N ALA A 82 9.17 2.57 -15.68
CA ALA A 82 10.29 1.61 -15.64
C ALA A 82 10.46 0.95 -17.01
N PRO A 83 11.70 0.82 -17.53
CA PRO A 83 11.95 0.15 -18.81
C PRO A 83 11.54 -1.31 -18.77
N THR A 84 11.05 -1.85 -19.88
CA THR A 84 10.60 -3.24 -20.02
C THR A 84 11.20 -3.89 -21.27
N GLY A 85 11.28 -5.21 -21.30
CA GLY A 85 11.69 -5.97 -22.47
C GLY A 85 13.01 -5.50 -23.07
N HIS A 86 13.02 -5.18 -24.36
CA HIS A 86 14.23 -4.75 -25.09
C HIS A 86 14.85 -3.44 -24.57
N ASP A 87 14.07 -2.57 -23.93
CA ASP A 87 14.56 -1.30 -23.40
C ASP A 87 15.27 -1.48 -22.05
N PHE A 88 15.13 -2.65 -21.43
CA PHE A 88 15.79 -2.95 -20.15
C PHE A 88 17.17 -3.55 -20.38
N ARG A 89 18.11 -2.74 -20.83
CA ARG A 89 19.52 -3.09 -21.12
C ARG A 89 20.44 -1.88 -21.01
N GLY A 90 21.75 -2.13 -21.06
CA GLY A 90 22.76 -1.08 -21.04
C GLY A 90 22.61 -0.18 -19.80
N PRO A 91 22.61 1.16 -19.95
CA PRO A 91 22.50 2.07 -18.82
C PRO A 91 21.24 1.87 -17.94
N ASN A 92 20.19 1.27 -18.49
CA ASN A 92 18.96 0.99 -17.72
C ASN A 92 19.14 -0.13 -16.69
N MET A 93 20.19 -0.91 -16.77
CA MET A 93 20.57 -1.90 -15.74
C MET A 93 20.99 -1.24 -14.41
N LEU A 94 21.31 0.05 -14.42
CA LEU A 94 21.66 0.83 -13.23
C LEU A 94 20.46 1.44 -12.52
N ILE A 95 19.24 1.09 -12.91
CA ILE A 95 18.04 1.58 -12.25
C ILE A 95 17.76 0.77 -10.99
N ALA A 96 17.58 1.46 -9.88
CA ALA A 96 17.15 0.91 -8.60
C ALA A 96 15.75 1.40 -8.23
N ILE A 97 15.04 0.56 -7.49
CA ILE A 97 13.78 0.85 -6.82
C ILE A 97 14.12 1.23 -5.38
N LEU A 98 13.84 2.45 -4.97
CA LEU A 98 13.99 2.89 -3.59
C LEU A 98 12.62 2.92 -2.93
N ALA A 99 12.40 2.07 -1.93
CA ALA A 99 11.23 2.11 -1.07
C ALA A 99 11.53 2.92 0.20
N GLU A 100 10.61 3.79 0.59
CA GLU A 100 10.74 4.70 1.72
C GLU A 100 9.54 4.51 2.67
N ALA A 101 9.83 4.29 3.94
CA ALA A 101 8.86 4.14 5.00
C ALA A 101 8.52 5.49 5.67
N SER A 102 7.39 5.52 6.38
CA SER A 102 6.96 6.71 7.11
C SER A 102 7.84 7.06 8.32
N ASP A 103 8.63 6.11 8.83
CA ASP A 103 9.61 6.29 9.91
C ASP A 103 10.99 6.72 9.40
N GLY A 104 11.14 6.92 8.07
CA GLY A 104 12.39 7.32 7.42
C GLY A 104 13.30 6.16 7.02
N TYR A 105 12.95 4.90 7.35
CA TYR A 105 13.71 3.75 6.87
C TYR A 105 13.62 3.62 5.35
N LYS A 106 14.71 3.20 4.72
CA LYS A 106 14.79 3.05 3.26
C LYS A 106 15.45 1.72 2.90
N ALA A 107 14.95 1.12 1.83
CA ALA A 107 15.54 -0.07 1.23
C ALA A 107 15.63 0.08 -0.29
N ALA A 108 16.72 -0.41 -0.87
CA ALA A 108 16.94 -0.37 -2.31
C ALA A 108 16.96 -1.79 -2.89
N TYR A 109 16.40 -1.92 -4.09
CA TYR A 109 16.37 -3.13 -4.90
C TYR A 109 16.77 -2.76 -6.31
N MET A 110 17.64 -3.54 -6.94
CA MET A 110 17.90 -3.33 -8.36
C MET A 110 16.66 -3.72 -9.16
N LEU A 111 16.34 -2.93 -10.19
CA LEU A 111 15.19 -3.25 -11.06
C LEU A 111 15.33 -4.65 -11.67
N ALA A 112 16.55 -5.08 -11.96
CA ALA A 112 16.85 -6.42 -12.47
C ALA A 112 16.49 -7.56 -11.50
N GLU A 113 16.56 -7.33 -10.17
CA GLU A 113 16.23 -8.38 -9.20
C GLU A 113 14.75 -8.79 -9.25
N VAL A 114 13.88 -7.87 -9.66
CA VAL A 114 12.42 -8.05 -9.68
C VAL A 114 11.86 -8.22 -11.09
N ASP A 115 12.72 -8.22 -12.11
CA ASP A 115 12.32 -8.40 -13.50
C ASP A 115 12.36 -9.89 -13.90
N GLU A 116 11.35 -10.34 -14.63
CA GLU A 116 11.19 -11.73 -15.04
C GLU A 116 12.34 -12.23 -15.92
N GLY A 117 12.96 -11.35 -16.72
CA GLY A 117 14.07 -11.67 -17.60
C GLY A 117 15.39 -11.93 -16.86
N PHE A 118 15.51 -11.57 -15.58
CA PHE A 118 16.77 -11.66 -14.83
C PHE A 118 16.64 -12.45 -13.52
N GLY A 119 16.00 -11.91 -12.52
CA GLY A 119 15.96 -12.49 -11.18
C GLY A 119 14.59 -13.01 -10.76
N ASN A 120 13.55 -12.37 -11.21
CA ASN A 120 12.13 -12.64 -10.90
C ASN A 120 11.89 -13.04 -9.44
N LYS A 121 12.38 -12.24 -8.51
CA LYS A 121 12.18 -12.55 -7.08
C LYS A 121 10.75 -12.33 -6.60
N ASN A 122 9.80 -12.07 -7.47
CA ASN A 122 8.39 -11.85 -7.12
C ASN A 122 8.19 -10.96 -5.88
N ALA A 123 9.07 -9.95 -5.74
CA ALA A 123 8.94 -8.99 -4.65
C ALA A 123 7.61 -8.26 -4.79
N ILE A 124 6.83 -8.21 -3.71
CA ILE A 124 5.52 -7.58 -3.68
C ILE A 124 5.46 -6.40 -2.71
N LEU A 125 4.55 -5.49 -2.96
CA LEU A 125 4.03 -4.57 -1.97
C LEU A 125 2.82 -5.24 -1.31
N ALA A 126 3.01 -5.90 -0.19
CA ALA A 126 1.94 -6.57 0.52
C ALA A 126 0.91 -5.57 1.03
N LEU A 127 -0.35 -5.85 0.75
CA LEU A 127 -1.53 -5.16 1.25
C LEU A 127 -2.20 -5.94 2.37
N THR A 128 -2.08 -7.28 2.33
CA THR A 128 -2.69 -8.19 3.30
C THR A 128 -1.69 -9.23 3.77
N GLN A 129 -1.97 -9.79 4.96
CA GLN A 129 -1.29 -10.94 5.53
C GLN A 129 -2.35 -11.93 6.02
N ASP A 130 -2.21 -13.21 5.65
CA ASP A 130 -3.12 -14.31 6.04
C ASP A 130 -4.60 -14.00 5.78
N GLY A 131 -4.87 -13.32 4.63
CA GLY A 131 -6.21 -12.90 4.23
C GLY A 131 -6.77 -11.66 4.94
N GLY A 132 -6.09 -11.15 5.98
CA GLY A 132 -6.47 -9.95 6.73
C GLY A 132 -5.61 -8.73 6.43
N ALA A 133 -5.87 -7.62 7.13
CA ALA A 133 -5.01 -6.45 7.08
C ALA A 133 -3.63 -6.75 7.68
N LEU A 134 -2.60 -6.06 7.21
CA LEU A 134 -1.28 -6.12 7.85
C LEU A 134 -1.38 -5.68 9.33
N PRO A 135 -0.57 -6.25 10.24
CA PRO A 135 -0.44 -5.74 11.60
C PRO A 135 -0.14 -4.23 11.61
N ALA A 136 -0.70 -3.49 12.57
CA ALA A 136 -0.57 -2.02 12.63
C ALA A 136 0.90 -1.54 12.59
N LYS A 137 1.82 -2.30 13.17
CA LYS A 137 3.27 -2.01 13.16
C LYS A 137 3.93 -2.21 11.79
N ASP A 138 3.28 -2.91 10.86
CA ASP A 138 3.81 -3.27 9.54
C ASP A 138 3.08 -2.52 8.41
N GLY A 139 1.82 -2.14 8.64
CA GLY A 139 0.96 -1.47 7.67
C GLY A 139 1.23 0.03 7.50
N PRO A 140 0.55 0.67 6.54
CA PRO A 140 -0.49 0.09 5.68
C PRO A 140 0.05 -0.81 4.57
N PHE A 141 1.31 -0.66 4.15
CA PHE A 141 1.98 -1.38 3.09
C PHE A 141 3.34 -1.88 3.54
N ARG A 142 3.72 -3.06 3.07
CA ARG A 142 5.00 -3.68 3.39
C ARG A 142 5.62 -4.30 2.15
N VAL A 143 6.92 -4.06 1.91
CA VAL A 143 7.64 -4.83 0.90
C VAL A 143 7.96 -6.21 1.46
N VAL A 144 7.70 -7.24 0.65
CA VAL A 144 8.07 -8.62 0.93
C VAL A 144 8.95 -9.12 -0.22
N MET A 145 10.18 -9.51 0.10
CA MET A 145 11.17 -10.02 -0.85
C MET A 145 11.39 -11.51 -0.60
N PRO A 146 10.83 -12.40 -1.43
CA PRO A 146 10.96 -13.84 -1.24
C PRO A 146 12.44 -14.30 -1.34
N GLY A 147 12.77 -15.37 -0.60
CA GLY A 147 14.10 -15.99 -0.67
C GLY A 147 15.21 -15.26 0.10
N GLU A 148 14.89 -14.25 0.89
CA GLU A 148 15.84 -13.60 1.79
C GLU A 148 15.76 -14.20 3.19
N GLU A 149 16.88 -14.67 3.71
CA GLU A 149 17.00 -15.13 5.10
C GLU A 149 16.89 -13.97 6.08
N HIS A 150 17.51 -12.82 5.74
CA HIS A 150 17.47 -11.60 6.54
C HIS A 150 16.43 -10.63 5.98
N ARG A 151 15.42 -10.30 6.78
CA ARG A 151 14.29 -9.45 6.38
C ARG A 151 14.57 -7.94 6.50
N ALA A 152 15.84 -7.53 6.51
CA ALA A 152 16.21 -6.11 6.62
C ALA A 152 15.64 -5.26 5.46
N ARG A 153 15.50 -5.86 4.26
CA ARG A 153 14.87 -5.19 3.11
C ARG A 153 13.35 -5.37 3.03
N TRP A 154 12.73 -6.08 3.98
CA TRP A 154 11.27 -6.19 4.08
C TRP A 154 10.71 -4.95 4.78
N ILE A 155 10.83 -3.82 4.09
CA ILE A 155 10.47 -2.51 4.65
C ILE A 155 8.97 -2.43 4.97
N ARG A 156 8.67 -1.93 6.17
CA ARG A 156 7.31 -1.74 6.71
C ARG A 156 6.86 -0.31 6.51
N MET A 157 5.57 -0.04 6.70
CA MET A 157 5.00 1.32 6.67
C MET A 157 5.40 2.10 5.43
N VAL A 158 5.44 1.42 4.27
CA VAL A 158 5.86 2.04 3.00
C VAL A 158 4.88 3.14 2.62
N GLN A 159 5.42 4.31 2.28
CA GLN A 159 4.64 5.45 1.79
C GLN A 159 5.05 5.89 0.38
N ARG A 160 6.29 5.57 -0.04
CA ARG A 160 6.82 5.97 -1.34
C ARG A 160 7.68 4.89 -1.96
N ILE A 161 7.56 4.73 -3.27
CA ILE A 161 8.46 3.93 -4.10
C ILE A 161 8.91 4.81 -5.26
N ARG A 162 10.21 4.93 -5.47
CA ARG A 162 10.75 5.69 -6.59
C ARG A 162 11.81 4.94 -7.36
N LEU A 163 11.90 5.24 -8.64
CA LEU A 163 13.02 4.84 -9.47
C LEU A 163 14.16 5.86 -9.36
N THR A 164 15.36 5.36 -9.21
CA THR A 164 16.58 6.17 -9.19
C THR A 164 17.69 5.46 -9.96
N ARG A 165 18.59 6.22 -10.53
CA ARG A 165 19.77 5.65 -11.20
C ARG A 165 20.95 5.63 -10.23
N VAL A 166 21.65 4.49 -10.17
CA VAL A 166 22.88 4.34 -9.37
C VAL A 166 24.06 4.86 -10.20
N GLY A 167 24.96 5.62 -9.58
CA GLY A 167 26.21 6.07 -10.20
C GLY A 167 26.14 7.45 -10.90
N ASN A 168 25.10 8.23 -10.67
CA ASN A 168 25.05 9.66 -11.03
C ASN A 168 25.29 10.53 -9.81
#